data_a4e978711b83f86b80bebc4897cc0515
#
_entry.id   a4e978711b83f86b80bebc4897cc0515
#
_cell.length_a   1.000
_cell.length_b   1.000
_cell.length_c   1.000
_cell.angle_alpha   90.00
_cell.angle_beta   90.00
_cell.angle_gamma   90.00
#
_symmetry.space_group_name_H-M   'P 1'
#
loop_
_entity.id
_entity.type
_entity.pdbx_description
1 polymer ?
#
loop_
_entity_poly.entity_id
_entity_poly.type
_entity_poly.pdbx_seq_one_letter_code
_entity_poly.pdbx_strand_id
1 'polypeptide(L)'
;MKTGLDCIAIVTTAVLFCLPAAVPRRALAGDLVQGQITPATQIGTLKITLLSTMLVGSPTGLGEWGFSALVEADGHRLLLDTGAHTETVLQNARDLNVDLSDVREVVLTHNHWDHVTGLLTLRREMMKKNPAAMSVVYVAKGIFYSRPSADGEDNPMIAIRKAYEATGGKFIEHSDSSDIFPGAWLTGPVPRRYPERNWSVSGKVQMPNGLVEDTIPEDQSLVLNTAQGLVVVTGCGHAGIINILTYAGTKFPMRSVHAIIGGLHLFPASDEQLDWTADEFKQFKVANLLGAHCTGIEAVYRLRQRAGLTRKSAVVGTVGSTFTLDKGPVPGVLAQ
;
A
#
# COMPACT_ATOMS: atom_id res chain seq x y z
N MET A 1 24.24 21.37 -83.99
CA MET A 1 23.87 22.62 -84.67
C MET A 1 22.92 23.39 -83.72
N LYS A 2 23.26 24.69 -83.45
CA LYS A 2 22.50 25.75 -82.81
C LYS A 2 22.11 25.49 -81.34
N THR A 3 22.87 25.87 -80.35
CA THR A 3 23.09 27.18 -79.64
C THR A 3 21.81 28.02 -79.39
N GLY A 4 21.43 28.10 -78.18
CA GLY A 4 20.44 29.06 -77.63
C GLY A 4 20.83 29.38 -76.16
N LEU A 5 21.50 30.55 -75.99
CA LEU A 5 21.72 31.19 -74.73
C LEU A 5 20.41 31.91 -74.32
N ASP A 6 19.90 31.65 -73.17
CA ASP A 6 18.91 32.47 -72.59
C ASP A 6 19.45 33.12 -71.32
N CYS A 7 19.42 34.47 -71.28
CA CYS A 7 19.86 35.32 -70.19
C CYS A 7 18.86 35.30 -69.07
N ILE A 8 19.34 34.96 -67.87
CA ILE A 8 18.56 35.10 -66.60
C ILE A 8 18.82 36.49 -66.03
N ALA A 9 17.78 37.32 -66.02
CA ALA A 9 17.78 38.61 -65.34
C ALA A 9 17.61 38.39 -63.81
N ILE A 10 18.58 38.87 -63.03
CA ILE A 10 18.51 38.88 -61.58
C ILE A 10 17.76 40.14 -61.12
N VAL A 11 16.56 39.96 -60.59
CA VAL A 11 15.80 41.00 -59.91
C VAL A 11 16.17 41.00 -58.41
N THR A 12 16.89 42.05 -58.00
CA THR A 12 17.25 42.26 -56.58
C THR A 12 16.11 42.98 -55.91
N THR A 13 15.34 42.25 -55.07
CA THR A 13 14.29 42.85 -54.25
C THR A 13 14.91 43.22 -52.87
N ALA A 14 14.97 44.56 -52.62
CA ALA A 14 15.38 45.07 -51.31
C ALA A 14 14.26 44.87 -50.28
N VAL A 15 14.51 44.04 -49.27
CA VAL A 15 13.59 43.86 -48.14
C VAL A 15 13.92 44.90 -47.05
N LEU A 16 13.01 45.84 -46.87
CA LEU A 16 13.11 46.83 -45.77
C LEU A 16 12.71 46.10 -44.47
N PHE A 17 13.69 45.94 -43.54
CA PHE A 17 13.41 45.45 -42.17
C PHE A 17 12.85 46.62 -41.34
N CYS A 18 11.53 46.59 -41.06
CA CYS A 18 10.95 47.38 -39.99
C CYS A 18 11.23 46.72 -38.66
N LEU A 19 12.02 47.32 -37.79
CA LEU A 19 12.21 46.92 -36.40
C LEU A 19 10.91 47.22 -35.60
N PRO A 20 10.34 46.27 -34.89
CA PRO A 20 9.23 46.54 -34.00
C PRO A 20 9.72 47.27 -32.75
N ALA A 21 8.99 48.34 -32.38
CA ALA A 21 9.23 49.11 -31.17
C ALA A 21 9.13 48.22 -29.92
N ALA A 22 10.12 48.34 -29.04
CA ALA A 22 10.15 47.67 -27.75
C ALA A 22 8.97 48.11 -26.87
N VAL A 23 8.04 47.24 -26.60
CA VAL A 23 7.00 47.43 -25.58
C VAL A 23 7.63 47.13 -24.21
N PRO A 24 7.53 48.02 -23.22
CA PRO A 24 8.08 47.72 -21.90
C PRO A 24 7.28 46.60 -21.25
N ARG A 25 7.93 45.46 -21.00
CA ARG A 25 7.39 44.40 -20.17
C ARG A 25 7.27 44.90 -18.71
N ARG A 26 6.06 45.28 -18.34
CA ARG A 26 5.71 45.43 -16.92
C ARG A 26 5.82 44.06 -16.26
N ALA A 27 6.83 43.89 -15.41
CA ALA A 27 6.95 42.73 -14.54
C ALA A 27 5.75 42.75 -13.59
N LEU A 28 4.80 41.86 -13.81
CA LEU A 28 3.86 41.46 -12.78
C LEU A 28 4.65 40.58 -11.79
N ALA A 29 5.18 41.22 -10.76
CA ALA A 29 5.58 40.53 -9.55
C ALA A 29 4.28 40.04 -8.90
N GLY A 30 3.81 38.87 -9.34
CA GLY A 30 2.84 38.10 -8.60
C GLY A 30 3.57 37.59 -7.36
N ASP A 31 3.17 38.08 -6.19
CA ASP A 31 3.52 37.49 -4.91
C ASP A 31 3.15 36.01 -4.95
N LEU A 32 4.13 35.16 -5.21
CA LEU A 32 4.07 33.75 -4.87
C LEU A 32 3.99 33.72 -3.34
N VAL A 33 2.78 33.66 -2.81
CA VAL A 33 2.54 33.25 -1.44
C VAL A 33 3.23 31.89 -1.33
N GLN A 34 4.46 31.88 -0.78
CA GLN A 34 5.07 30.69 -0.27
C GLN A 34 4.16 30.18 0.84
N GLY A 35 3.20 29.32 0.49
CA GLY A 35 2.48 28.54 1.46
C GLY A 35 3.53 27.85 2.30
N GLN A 36 3.63 28.21 3.57
CA GLN A 36 4.47 27.50 4.53
C GLN A 36 4.00 26.03 4.48
N ILE A 37 4.82 25.16 3.87
CA ILE A 37 4.64 23.73 3.96
C ILE A 37 4.90 23.41 5.43
N THR A 38 3.83 23.33 6.22
CA THR A 38 3.93 22.82 7.58
C THR A 38 4.54 21.42 7.45
N PRO A 39 5.68 21.13 8.12
CA PRO A 39 6.28 19.81 8.04
C PRO A 39 5.22 18.79 8.41
N ALA A 40 4.98 17.80 7.56
CA ALA A 40 4.04 16.73 7.86
C ALA A 40 4.48 16.06 9.17
N THR A 41 3.54 15.88 10.09
CA THR A 41 3.81 15.26 11.38
C THR A 41 4.53 13.92 11.20
N GLN A 42 5.56 13.69 12.01
CA GLN A 42 6.36 12.48 11.96
C GLN A 42 6.09 11.63 13.19
N ILE A 43 5.96 10.32 12.97
CA ILE A 43 5.84 9.31 14.02
C ILE A 43 7.20 9.10 14.65
N GLY A 44 7.28 9.25 15.96
CA GLY A 44 8.49 9.09 16.77
C GLY A 44 8.73 7.67 17.25
N THR A 45 7.66 6.94 17.57
CA THR A 45 7.73 5.53 18.03
C THR A 45 6.84 4.65 17.17
N LEU A 46 7.40 3.54 16.70
CA LEU A 46 6.67 2.60 15.85
C LEU A 46 7.08 1.17 16.19
N LYS A 47 6.06 0.31 16.38
CA LYS A 47 6.19 -1.12 16.41
C LYS A 47 5.09 -1.76 15.56
N ILE A 48 5.47 -2.69 14.70
CA ILE A 48 4.54 -3.49 13.91
C ILE A 48 4.79 -4.94 14.25
N THR A 49 3.72 -5.70 14.56
CA THR A 49 3.80 -7.12 14.92
C THR A 49 2.92 -7.92 13.96
N LEU A 50 3.47 -8.91 13.27
CA LEU A 50 2.70 -9.78 12.39
C LEU A 50 1.91 -10.81 13.23
N LEU A 51 0.59 -10.82 13.08
CA LEU A 51 -0.32 -11.72 13.77
C LEU A 51 -0.84 -12.85 12.89
N SER A 52 -0.81 -12.68 11.56
CA SER A 52 -1.15 -13.73 10.59
C SER A 52 -0.26 -13.60 9.36
N THR A 53 0.31 -14.71 8.95
CA THR A 53 1.06 -14.96 7.72
C THR A 53 1.28 -16.46 7.56
N MET A 54 1.87 -16.91 6.43
CA MET A 54 2.02 -18.33 6.10
C MET A 54 2.97 -19.10 7.01
N LEU A 55 3.95 -18.44 7.63
CA LEU A 55 4.98 -19.08 8.43
C LEU A 55 4.84 -18.73 9.91
N VAL A 56 5.18 -19.68 10.78
CA VAL A 56 5.32 -19.43 12.21
C VAL A 56 6.78 -19.14 12.56
N GLY A 57 7.01 -18.18 13.44
CA GLY A 57 8.35 -17.74 13.83
C GLY A 57 8.89 -18.42 15.09
N SER A 58 8.05 -19.17 15.81
CA SER A 58 8.35 -19.85 17.05
C SER A 58 7.62 -21.20 17.12
N PRO A 59 7.89 -22.07 18.10
CA PRO A 59 7.14 -23.31 18.29
C PRO A 59 5.64 -23.11 18.56
N THR A 60 5.23 -21.92 18.95
CA THR A 60 3.83 -21.53 19.18
C THR A 60 3.32 -20.63 18.07
N GLY A 61 2.01 -20.62 17.88
CA GLY A 61 1.36 -19.86 16.82
C GLY A 61 0.89 -20.73 15.65
N LEU A 62 0.03 -20.15 14.83
CA LEU A 62 -0.60 -20.79 13.67
C LEU A 62 -0.25 -19.98 12.41
N GLY A 63 0.32 -20.66 11.40
CA GLY A 63 0.46 -20.10 10.06
C GLY A 63 -0.81 -20.33 9.24
N GLU A 64 -1.14 -19.41 8.36
CA GLU A 64 -2.27 -19.53 7.42
C GLU A 64 -2.00 -18.76 6.13
N TRP A 65 -2.72 -19.08 5.07
CA TRP A 65 -2.78 -18.23 3.90
C TRP A 65 -3.61 -16.99 4.20
N GLY A 66 -3.02 -16.03 4.90
CA GLY A 66 -3.69 -14.82 5.34
C GLY A 66 -2.72 -13.77 5.84
N PHE A 67 -3.23 -12.57 6.11
CA PHE A 67 -2.42 -11.48 6.65
C PHE A 67 -3.14 -10.77 7.79
N SER A 68 -2.37 -10.41 8.81
CA SER A 68 -2.77 -9.46 9.84
C SER A 68 -1.55 -8.87 10.53
N ALA A 69 -1.58 -7.57 10.81
CA ALA A 69 -0.52 -6.88 11.53
C ALA A 69 -1.08 -5.89 12.54
N LEU A 70 -0.59 -5.95 13.78
CA LEU A 70 -0.84 -4.89 14.77
C LEU A 70 0.17 -3.77 14.56
N VAL A 71 -0.32 -2.54 14.38
CA VAL A 71 0.47 -1.32 14.25
C VAL A 71 0.31 -0.48 15.51
N GLU A 72 1.43 -0.18 16.17
CA GLU A 72 1.52 0.64 17.38
C GLU A 72 2.42 1.85 17.07
N ALA A 73 1.83 3.05 17.02
CA ALA A 73 2.51 4.28 16.59
C ALA A 73 2.14 5.46 17.49
N ASP A 74 3.11 6.00 18.25
CA ASP A 74 2.92 7.13 19.17
C ASP A 74 1.70 6.99 20.09
N GLY A 75 1.45 5.77 20.57
CA GLY A 75 0.31 5.44 21.45
C GLY A 75 -0.98 5.11 20.71
N HIS A 76 -1.08 5.32 19.40
CA HIS A 76 -2.16 4.81 18.58
C HIS A 76 -1.97 3.33 18.29
N ARG A 77 -3.06 2.57 18.34
CA ARG A 77 -3.07 1.14 18.01
C ARG A 77 -4.16 0.83 17.01
N LEU A 78 -3.78 0.21 15.90
CA LEU A 78 -4.71 -0.27 14.89
C LEU A 78 -4.34 -1.67 14.42
N LEU A 79 -5.33 -2.45 13.98
CA LEU A 79 -5.13 -3.73 13.34
C LEU A 79 -5.28 -3.55 11.83
N LEU A 80 -4.29 -3.99 11.06
CA LEU A 80 -4.36 -4.03 9.59
C LEU A 80 -4.63 -5.47 9.18
N ASP A 81 -5.76 -5.70 8.52
CA ASP A 81 -6.33 -6.99 8.13
C ASP A 81 -6.56 -7.98 9.30
N THR A 82 -7.29 -9.06 9.04
CA THR A 82 -7.81 -9.95 10.09
C THR A 82 -7.61 -11.45 9.81
N GLY A 83 -6.79 -11.80 8.81
CA GLY A 83 -6.45 -13.18 8.49
C GLY A 83 -7.51 -13.97 7.71
N ALA A 84 -7.16 -15.22 7.42
CA ALA A 84 -7.91 -16.13 6.58
C ALA A 84 -8.96 -16.96 7.34
N HIS A 85 -8.69 -17.32 8.57
CA HIS A 85 -9.58 -18.10 9.39
C HIS A 85 -10.11 -17.28 10.56
N THR A 86 -11.32 -17.62 11.01
CA THR A 86 -12.03 -16.82 12.02
C THR A 86 -11.26 -16.64 13.33
N GLU A 87 -10.40 -17.60 13.69
CA GLU A 87 -9.78 -17.65 15.02
C GLU A 87 -8.26 -17.52 15.00
N THR A 88 -7.59 -17.60 13.85
CA THR A 88 -6.12 -17.65 13.79
C THR A 88 -5.48 -16.40 14.40
N VAL A 89 -5.93 -15.20 14.02
CA VAL A 89 -5.38 -13.95 14.59
C VAL A 89 -5.63 -13.88 16.09
N LEU A 90 -6.80 -14.29 16.56
CA LEU A 90 -7.15 -14.31 17.97
C LEU A 90 -6.24 -15.28 18.76
N GLN A 91 -6.01 -16.48 18.22
CA GLN A 91 -5.12 -17.47 18.83
C GLN A 91 -3.67 -16.98 18.84
N ASN A 92 -3.18 -16.47 17.71
CA ASN A 92 -1.83 -15.93 17.62
C ASN A 92 -1.59 -14.75 18.56
N ALA A 93 -2.57 -13.86 18.71
CA ALA A 93 -2.49 -12.77 19.68
C ALA A 93 -2.35 -13.29 21.12
N ARG A 94 -3.10 -14.35 21.49
CA ARG A 94 -2.96 -15.01 22.79
C ARG A 94 -1.59 -15.65 22.98
N ASP A 95 -1.11 -16.40 22.02
CA ASP A 95 0.18 -17.09 22.04
C ASP A 95 1.38 -16.13 22.14
N LEU A 96 1.23 -14.97 21.53
CA LEU A 96 2.21 -13.87 21.58
C LEU A 96 2.04 -12.93 22.77
N ASN A 97 1.04 -13.16 23.66
CA ASN A 97 0.67 -12.27 24.76
C ASN A 97 0.37 -10.84 24.31
N VAL A 98 -0.29 -10.69 23.15
CA VAL A 98 -0.75 -9.41 22.60
C VAL A 98 -2.21 -9.21 22.97
N ASP A 99 -2.52 -8.20 23.78
CA ASP A 99 -3.90 -7.82 24.07
C ASP A 99 -4.41 -6.91 22.94
N LEU A 100 -5.55 -7.27 22.35
CA LEU A 100 -6.22 -6.52 21.30
C LEU A 100 -7.47 -5.79 21.79
N SER A 101 -7.77 -5.86 23.08
CA SER A 101 -9.03 -5.33 23.64
C SER A 101 -9.11 -3.80 23.65
N ASP A 102 -7.99 -3.09 23.54
CA ASP A 102 -7.93 -1.63 23.43
C ASP A 102 -7.77 -1.14 21.98
N VAL A 103 -7.58 -2.05 21.00
CA VAL A 103 -7.54 -1.72 19.59
C VAL A 103 -8.94 -1.36 19.11
N ARG A 104 -9.19 -0.08 18.88
CA ARG A 104 -10.49 0.42 18.43
C ARG A 104 -10.66 0.37 16.92
N GLU A 105 -9.57 0.52 16.19
CA GLU A 105 -9.54 0.77 14.76
C GLU A 105 -8.97 -0.41 14.00
N VAL A 106 -9.63 -0.78 12.90
CA VAL A 106 -9.18 -1.79 11.96
C VAL A 106 -9.08 -1.14 10.58
N VAL A 107 -8.06 -1.47 9.84
CA VAL A 107 -7.93 -1.16 8.40
C VAL A 107 -8.07 -2.46 7.64
N LEU A 108 -9.00 -2.56 6.71
CA LEU A 108 -9.04 -3.66 5.74
C LEU A 108 -8.47 -3.16 4.41
N THR A 109 -7.45 -3.85 3.93
CA THR A 109 -6.74 -3.43 2.72
C THR A 109 -7.53 -3.68 1.45
N HIS A 110 -8.24 -4.81 1.39
CA HIS A 110 -9.09 -5.19 0.26
C HIS A 110 -10.09 -6.29 0.68
N ASN A 111 -10.90 -6.79 -0.23
CA ASN A 111 -12.04 -7.67 0.07
C ASN A 111 -11.72 -9.16 0.18
N HIS A 112 -10.51 -9.61 -0.14
CA HIS A 112 -10.23 -11.04 -0.16
C HIS A 112 -10.41 -11.71 1.21
N TRP A 113 -10.92 -12.94 1.19
CA TRP A 113 -11.29 -13.71 2.38
C TRP A 113 -10.13 -13.89 3.36
N ASP A 114 -8.92 -14.03 2.85
CA ASP A 114 -7.69 -14.22 3.61
C ASP A 114 -7.18 -12.94 4.34
N HIS A 115 -7.93 -11.84 4.21
CA HIS A 115 -7.69 -10.56 4.92
C HIS A 115 -8.84 -10.14 5.83
N VAL A 116 -10.05 -10.66 5.59
CA VAL A 116 -11.27 -10.12 6.23
C VAL A 116 -12.02 -11.10 7.12
N THR A 117 -11.72 -12.41 7.03
CA THR A 117 -12.54 -13.47 7.66
C THR A 117 -12.53 -13.39 9.20
N GLY A 118 -11.43 -12.98 9.83
CA GLY A 118 -11.32 -12.89 11.28
C GLY A 118 -12.08 -11.70 11.90
N LEU A 119 -12.51 -10.70 11.12
CA LEU A 119 -13.04 -9.43 11.63
C LEU A 119 -14.19 -9.63 12.64
N LEU A 120 -15.16 -10.43 12.29
CA LEU A 120 -16.37 -10.59 13.12
C LEU A 120 -16.07 -11.33 14.42
N THR A 121 -15.24 -12.35 14.40
CA THR A 121 -14.80 -13.08 15.61
C THR A 121 -13.98 -12.18 16.51
N LEU A 122 -13.00 -11.47 15.97
CA LEU A 122 -12.19 -10.52 16.74
C LEU A 122 -13.06 -9.45 17.39
N ARG A 123 -13.98 -8.82 16.65
CA ARG A 123 -14.92 -7.84 17.18
C ARG A 123 -15.71 -8.41 18.33
N ARG A 124 -16.34 -9.59 18.16
CA ARG A 124 -17.19 -10.24 19.19
C ARG A 124 -16.42 -10.62 20.44
N GLU A 125 -15.20 -11.11 20.29
CA GLU A 125 -14.37 -11.52 21.43
C GLU A 125 -13.82 -10.29 22.18
N MET A 126 -13.31 -9.29 21.45
CA MET A 126 -12.74 -8.11 22.10
C MET A 126 -13.79 -7.21 22.74
N MET A 127 -15.00 -7.10 22.17
CA MET A 127 -16.07 -6.31 22.78
C MET A 127 -16.57 -6.87 24.10
N LYS A 128 -16.31 -8.13 24.43
CA LYS A 128 -16.59 -8.70 25.76
C LYS A 128 -15.78 -8.03 26.87
N LYS A 129 -14.56 -7.57 26.53
CA LYS A 129 -13.66 -6.84 27.44
C LYS A 129 -13.86 -5.33 27.34
N ASN A 130 -13.99 -4.82 26.12
CA ASN A 130 -14.15 -3.40 25.83
C ASN A 130 -15.14 -3.19 24.66
N PRO A 131 -16.34 -2.65 24.92
CA PRO A 131 -17.35 -2.42 23.87
C PRO A 131 -16.86 -1.56 22.70
N ALA A 132 -15.83 -0.71 22.90
CA ALA A 132 -15.25 0.12 21.86
C ALA A 132 -14.18 -0.61 20.99
N ALA A 133 -13.72 -1.82 21.41
CA ALA A 133 -12.71 -2.56 20.67
C ALA A 133 -13.19 -2.89 19.25
N MET A 134 -12.33 -2.62 18.25
CA MET A 134 -12.60 -2.90 16.83
C MET A 134 -13.96 -2.38 16.37
N SER A 135 -14.39 -1.21 16.85
CA SER A 135 -15.70 -0.63 16.52
C SER A 135 -15.69 0.24 15.27
N VAL A 136 -14.52 0.54 14.73
CA VAL A 136 -14.34 1.35 13.51
C VAL A 136 -13.47 0.58 12.53
N VAL A 137 -13.97 0.43 11.30
CA VAL A 137 -13.21 -0.22 10.21
C VAL A 137 -13.07 0.75 9.05
N TYR A 138 -11.83 1.09 8.73
CA TYR A 138 -11.50 1.90 7.55
C TYR A 138 -11.38 1.00 6.32
N VAL A 139 -12.07 1.36 5.26
CA VAL A 139 -12.09 0.63 3.98
C VAL A 139 -12.04 1.59 2.82
N ALA A 140 -11.50 1.15 1.69
CA ALA A 140 -11.54 1.93 0.46
C ALA A 140 -12.79 1.61 -0.36
N LYS A 141 -13.22 2.58 -1.16
CA LYS A 141 -14.37 2.47 -2.06
C LYS A 141 -14.18 1.31 -3.04
N GLY A 142 -15.18 0.45 -3.09
CA GLY A 142 -15.17 -0.75 -3.93
C GLY A 142 -15.12 -2.05 -3.14
N ILE A 143 -14.75 -2.01 -1.86
CA ILE A 143 -14.65 -3.21 -1.03
C ILE A 143 -16.00 -3.98 -0.93
N PHE A 144 -17.12 -3.28 -1.07
CA PHE A 144 -18.46 -3.86 -1.03
C PHE A 144 -19.07 -4.07 -2.43
N TYR A 145 -18.32 -3.86 -3.51
CA TYR A 145 -18.84 -4.17 -4.84
C TYR A 145 -19.02 -5.65 -5.01
N SER A 146 -20.11 -6.04 -5.69
CA SER A 146 -20.40 -7.45 -5.98
C SER A 146 -19.34 -8.03 -6.92
N ARG A 147 -18.96 -9.28 -6.63
CA ARG A 147 -18.04 -10.09 -7.44
C ARG A 147 -18.74 -11.39 -7.81
N PRO A 148 -19.60 -11.33 -8.83
CA PRO A 148 -20.40 -12.48 -9.22
C PRO A 148 -19.53 -13.56 -9.86
N SER A 149 -19.73 -14.81 -9.42
CA SER A 149 -19.13 -16.00 -9.99
C SER A 149 -20.19 -17.02 -10.40
N ALA A 150 -19.75 -18.15 -10.94
CA ALA A 150 -20.67 -19.25 -11.28
C ALA A 150 -21.35 -19.86 -10.03
N ASP A 151 -20.68 -19.78 -8.88
CA ASP A 151 -21.14 -20.35 -7.60
C ASP A 151 -21.89 -19.32 -6.74
N GLY A 152 -22.00 -18.07 -7.18
CA GLY A 152 -22.73 -17.01 -6.48
C GLY A 152 -21.91 -15.74 -6.26
N GLU A 153 -22.00 -15.17 -5.06
CA GLU A 153 -21.28 -13.97 -4.68
C GLU A 153 -19.94 -14.32 -4.01
N ASP A 154 -18.83 -13.92 -4.64
CA ASP A 154 -17.48 -14.21 -4.13
C ASP A 154 -16.96 -13.14 -3.15
N ASN A 155 -17.65 -12.01 -3.01
CA ASN A 155 -17.23 -10.99 -2.07
C ASN A 155 -17.75 -11.25 -0.65
N PRO A 156 -16.91 -11.73 0.29
CA PRO A 156 -17.33 -12.00 1.66
C PRO A 156 -17.75 -10.74 2.42
N MET A 157 -17.25 -9.56 2.01
CA MET A 157 -17.52 -8.29 2.69
C MET A 157 -18.99 -7.89 2.66
N ILE A 158 -19.77 -8.36 1.68
CA ILE A 158 -21.22 -8.10 1.60
C ILE A 158 -21.93 -8.72 2.81
N ALA A 159 -21.63 -9.98 3.13
CA ALA A 159 -22.20 -10.68 4.28
C ALA A 159 -21.60 -10.17 5.61
N ILE A 160 -20.27 -9.97 5.64
CA ILE A 160 -19.54 -9.48 6.82
C ILE A 160 -20.06 -8.10 7.24
N ARG A 161 -20.32 -7.19 6.30
CA ARG A 161 -20.83 -5.85 6.58
C ARG A 161 -22.08 -5.88 7.46
N LYS A 162 -23.09 -6.61 7.03
CA LYS A 162 -24.36 -6.73 7.76
C LYS A 162 -24.17 -7.28 9.18
N ALA A 163 -23.38 -8.35 9.30
CA ALA A 163 -23.11 -9.00 10.57
C ALA A 163 -22.28 -8.14 11.53
N TYR A 164 -21.31 -7.38 11.00
CA TYR A 164 -20.46 -6.51 11.77
C TYR A 164 -21.22 -5.26 12.26
N GLU A 165 -21.98 -4.59 11.38
CA GLU A 165 -22.82 -3.44 11.76
C GLU A 165 -23.85 -3.81 12.83
N ALA A 166 -24.38 -5.03 12.83
CA ALA A 166 -25.26 -5.53 13.88
C ALA A 166 -24.58 -5.62 15.27
N THR A 167 -23.24 -5.58 15.36
CA THR A 167 -22.51 -5.50 16.63
C THR A 167 -22.34 -4.05 17.13
N GLY A 168 -22.90 -3.05 16.45
CA GLY A 168 -22.67 -1.64 16.70
C GLY A 168 -21.36 -1.10 16.13
N GLY A 169 -20.64 -1.88 15.36
CA GLY A 169 -19.47 -1.45 14.59
C GLY A 169 -19.87 -0.61 13.36
N LYS A 170 -18.92 0.18 12.84
CA LYS A 170 -19.16 1.02 11.67
C LYS A 170 -17.99 0.93 10.68
N PHE A 171 -18.31 0.97 9.40
CA PHE A 171 -17.34 1.17 8.34
C PHE A 171 -17.20 2.66 7.99
N ILE A 172 -15.96 3.08 7.77
CA ILE A 172 -15.62 4.39 7.21
C ILE A 172 -15.03 4.11 5.82
N GLU A 173 -15.81 4.41 4.77
CA GLU A 173 -15.42 4.17 3.39
C GLU A 173 -14.79 5.44 2.80
N HIS A 174 -13.58 5.30 2.24
CA HIS A 174 -12.84 6.37 1.57
C HIS A 174 -12.86 6.20 0.06
N SER A 175 -13.17 7.28 -0.66
CA SER A 175 -13.03 7.34 -2.13
C SER A 175 -11.61 7.74 -2.56
N ASP A 176 -10.92 8.43 -1.67
CA ASP A 176 -9.59 9.01 -1.86
C ASP A 176 -8.71 8.70 -0.64
N SER A 177 -7.47 9.13 -0.71
CA SER A 177 -6.56 9.03 0.43
C SER A 177 -7.04 9.80 1.67
N SER A 178 -6.69 9.32 2.86
CA SER A 178 -7.16 9.90 4.12
C SER A 178 -6.10 9.82 5.22
N ASP A 179 -5.92 10.91 5.96
CA ASP A 179 -5.16 10.87 7.22
C ASP A 179 -6.06 10.25 8.31
N ILE A 180 -5.54 9.29 9.08
CA ILE A 180 -6.29 8.61 10.16
C ILE A 180 -5.86 9.07 11.54
N PHE A 181 -4.58 9.34 11.74
CA PHE A 181 -4.03 10.07 12.88
C PHE A 181 -2.73 10.78 12.46
N PRO A 182 -2.16 11.69 13.27
CA PRO A 182 -0.97 12.45 12.88
C PRO A 182 0.19 11.56 12.43
N GLY A 183 0.63 11.74 11.18
CA GLY A 183 1.70 10.95 10.57
C GLY A 183 1.27 9.63 9.92
N ALA A 184 0.01 9.22 10.04
CA ALA A 184 -0.54 8.01 9.44
C ALA A 184 -1.57 8.32 8.36
N TRP A 185 -1.37 7.75 7.18
CA TRP A 185 -2.12 8.01 5.97
C TRP A 185 -2.54 6.71 5.28
N LEU A 186 -3.82 6.60 4.94
CA LEU A 186 -4.33 5.54 4.06
C LEU A 186 -4.31 6.03 2.62
N THR A 187 -3.80 5.22 1.73
CA THR A 187 -3.77 5.58 0.30
C THR A 187 -5.16 5.71 -0.29
N GLY A 188 -6.18 4.97 0.24
CA GLY A 188 -7.40 4.73 -0.50
C GLY A 188 -7.08 3.96 -1.79
N PRO A 189 -7.97 4.00 -2.79
CA PRO A 189 -7.72 3.39 -4.09
C PRO A 189 -6.45 3.97 -4.74
N VAL A 190 -5.48 3.10 -5.05
CA VAL A 190 -4.17 3.52 -5.58
C VAL A 190 -4.23 3.69 -7.11
N PRO A 191 -3.83 4.87 -7.65
CA PRO A 191 -3.69 5.06 -9.09
C PRO A 191 -2.60 4.16 -9.70
N ARG A 192 -2.93 3.39 -10.74
CA ARG A 192 -2.01 2.46 -11.41
C ARG A 192 -1.32 3.15 -12.57
N ARG A 193 -0.05 3.50 -12.41
CA ARG A 193 0.79 4.16 -13.42
C ARG A 193 1.78 3.22 -14.06
N TYR A 194 2.18 2.19 -13.33
CA TYR A 194 3.12 1.16 -13.78
C TYR A 194 2.37 -0.13 -14.12
N PRO A 195 2.88 -0.96 -15.03
CA PRO A 195 2.18 -2.15 -15.52
C PRO A 195 2.30 -3.35 -14.55
N GLU A 196 2.17 -3.09 -13.24
CA GLU A 196 2.10 -4.14 -12.24
C GLU A 196 0.72 -4.80 -12.30
N ARG A 197 0.69 -6.11 -12.52
CA ARG A 197 -0.55 -6.88 -12.66
C ARG A 197 -0.62 -7.98 -11.60
N ASN A 198 -1.04 -7.61 -10.42
CA ASN A 198 -1.04 -8.44 -9.23
C ASN A 198 -2.45 -8.93 -8.86
N TRP A 199 -3.23 -9.43 -9.85
CA TRP A 199 -4.59 -9.95 -9.66
C TRP A 199 -4.92 -11.05 -10.69
N SER A 200 -5.98 -11.84 -10.40
CA SER A 200 -6.48 -12.85 -11.33
C SER A 200 -7.20 -12.21 -12.52
N VAL A 201 -6.86 -12.64 -13.73
CA VAL A 201 -7.52 -12.17 -14.98
C VAL A 201 -8.96 -12.68 -15.14
N SER A 202 -9.36 -13.71 -14.41
CA SER A 202 -10.69 -14.31 -14.49
C SER A 202 -11.72 -13.63 -13.57
N GLY A 203 -11.26 -12.93 -12.54
CA GLY A 203 -12.13 -12.23 -11.60
C GLY A 203 -12.97 -11.13 -12.27
N LYS A 204 -14.19 -10.94 -11.81
CA LYS A 204 -15.09 -9.86 -12.27
C LYS A 204 -15.62 -9.08 -11.08
N VAL A 205 -15.78 -7.78 -11.26
CA VAL A 205 -16.37 -6.87 -10.28
C VAL A 205 -17.49 -6.05 -10.92
N GLN A 206 -18.61 -5.90 -10.21
CA GLN A 206 -19.73 -5.06 -10.62
C GLN A 206 -19.45 -3.60 -10.23
N MET A 207 -18.92 -2.85 -11.16
CA MET A 207 -18.73 -1.40 -11.01
C MET A 207 -20.04 -0.66 -11.32
N PRO A 208 -20.19 0.64 -10.93
CA PRO A 208 -21.37 1.44 -11.25
C PRO A 208 -21.68 1.51 -12.75
N ASN A 209 -20.70 1.41 -13.62
CA ASN A 209 -20.79 1.45 -15.08
C ASN A 209 -20.82 0.08 -15.75
N GLY A 210 -20.92 -1.02 -15.00
CA GLY A 210 -21.03 -2.39 -15.54
C GLY A 210 -20.06 -3.38 -14.93
N LEU A 211 -20.17 -4.62 -15.42
CA LEU A 211 -19.32 -5.74 -15.00
C LEU A 211 -17.98 -5.69 -15.76
N VAL A 212 -16.87 -5.57 -15.05
CA VAL A 212 -15.52 -5.44 -15.61
C VAL A 212 -14.56 -6.46 -14.98
N GLU A 213 -13.33 -6.57 -15.49
CA GLU A 213 -12.25 -7.32 -14.84
C GLU A 213 -12.03 -6.79 -13.42
N ASP A 214 -11.91 -7.69 -12.44
CA ASP A 214 -11.64 -7.32 -11.07
C ASP A 214 -10.15 -7.06 -10.89
N THR A 215 -9.78 -5.81 -10.93
CA THR A 215 -8.40 -5.36 -10.67
C THR A 215 -8.16 -5.08 -9.19
N ILE A 216 -9.10 -5.44 -8.30
CA ILE A 216 -9.10 -5.07 -6.88
C ILE A 216 -8.99 -3.54 -6.72
N PRO A 217 -10.00 -2.81 -7.21
CA PRO A 217 -9.93 -1.33 -7.29
C PRO A 217 -9.84 -0.65 -5.93
N GLU A 218 -10.28 -1.32 -4.87
CA GLU A 218 -10.25 -0.83 -3.49
C GLU A 218 -8.91 -1.08 -2.77
N ASP A 219 -7.93 -1.75 -3.40
CA ASP A 219 -6.65 -2.03 -2.75
C ASP A 219 -6.02 -0.77 -2.16
N GLN A 220 -5.78 -0.78 -0.86
CA GLN A 220 -5.20 0.33 -0.10
C GLN A 220 -4.08 -0.12 0.81
N SER A 221 -3.20 0.80 1.15
CA SER A 221 -2.06 0.60 2.03
C SER A 221 -1.99 1.67 3.11
N LEU A 222 -1.39 1.33 4.25
CA LEU A 222 -1.07 2.28 5.32
C LEU A 222 0.34 2.82 5.11
N VAL A 223 0.47 4.14 5.11
CA VAL A 223 1.76 4.86 5.01
C VAL A 223 1.98 5.64 6.29
N LEU A 224 3.11 5.40 6.94
CA LEU A 224 3.52 6.02 8.19
C LEU A 224 4.73 6.92 7.90
N ASN A 225 4.58 8.23 8.15
CA ASN A 225 5.65 9.20 7.97
C ASN A 225 6.52 9.25 9.23
N THR A 226 7.77 8.79 9.15
CA THR A 226 8.70 8.78 10.28
C THR A 226 9.92 9.65 10.02
N ALA A 227 10.72 9.96 11.05
CA ALA A 227 11.96 10.71 10.88
C ALA A 227 12.96 10.01 9.93
N GLN A 228 12.93 8.67 9.87
CA GLN A 228 13.83 7.85 9.05
C GLN A 228 13.36 7.65 7.60
N GLY A 229 12.13 8.05 7.27
CA GLY A 229 11.48 7.85 5.98
C GLY A 229 10.10 7.26 6.12
N LEU A 230 9.50 6.87 4.99
CA LEU A 230 8.18 6.26 4.99
C LEU A 230 8.26 4.78 5.39
N VAL A 231 7.33 4.34 6.23
CA VAL A 231 7.05 2.92 6.47
C VAL A 231 5.72 2.61 5.80
N VAL A 232 5.73 1.67 4.86
CA VAL A 232 4.55 1.28 4.08
C VAL A 232 4.12 -0.11 4.50
N VAL A 233 2.87 -0.26 4.92
CA VAL A 233 2.28 -1.55 5.32
C VAL A 233 1.17 -1.92 4.34
N THR A 234 1.31 -3.09 3.72
CA THR A 234 0.41 -3.60 2.68
C THR A 234 -0.24 -4.91 3.13
N GLY A 235 -1.45 -5.19 2.67
CA GLY A 235 -2.05 -6.54 2.78
C GLY A 235 -1.50 -7.47 1.70
N CYS A 236 -1.96 -7.26 0.45
CA CYS A 236 -1.43 -7.93 -0.74
C CYS A 236 -0.74 -6.97 -1.72
N GLY A 237 -1.05 -5.66 -1.67
CA GLY A 237 -0.51 -4.70 -2.62
C GLY A 237 -0.93 -4.99 -4.06
N HIS A 238 -2.21 -5.30 -4.29
CA HIS A 238 -2.74 -5.62 -5.63
C HIS A 238 -2.64 -4.45 -6.61
N ALA A 239 -2.56 -3.22 -6.10
CA ALA A 239 -2.27 -2.05 -6.93
C ALA A 239 -0.86 -2.06 -7.53
N GLY A 240 0.03 -2.90 -7.00
CA GLY A 240 1.46 -2.93 -7.30
C GLY A 240 2.27 -2.07 -6.34
N ILE A 241 3.36 -2.63 -5.82
CA ILE A 241 4.16 -1.93 -4.80
C ILE A 241 4.78 -0.64 -5.35
N ILE A 242 5.19 -0.61 -6.62
CA ILE A 242 5.78 0.59 -7.22
C ILE A 242 4.73 1.67 -7.44
N ASN A 243 3.50 1.29 -7.79
CA ASN A 243 2.36 2.20 -7.84
C ASN A 243 2.04 2.79 -6.45
N ILE A 244 2.05 1.95 -5.41
CA ILE A 244 1.83 2.36 -4.01
C ILE A 244 2.90 3.36 -3.57
N LEU A 245 4.19 3.05 -3.77
CA LEU A 245 5.30 3.93 -3.40
C LEU A 245 5.28 5.25 -4.18
N THR A 246 4.96 5.19 -5.48
CA THR A 246 4.82 6.39 -6.33
C THR A 246 3.69 7.28 -5.82
N TYR A 247 2.56 6.68 -5.45
CA TYR A 247 1.43 7.45 -4.91
C TYR A 247 1.74 8.05 -3.53
N ALA A 248 2.40 7.29 -2.65
CA ALA A 248 2.89 7.79 -1.37
C ALA A 248 3.84 9.00 -1.55
N GLY A 249 4.67 8.98 -2.59
CA GLY A 249 5.55 10.09 -2.96
C GLY A 249 4.81 11.37 -3.35
N THR A 250 3.54 11.31 -3.76
CA THR A 250 2.72 12.51 -4.03
C THR A 250 2.31 13.23 -2.74
N LYS A 251 2.03 12.49 -1.68
CA LYS A 251 1.70 13.02 -0.35
C LYS A 251 2.96 13.46 0.41
N PHE A 252 4.03 12.70 0.26
CA PHE A 252 5.29 12.91 0.99
C PHE A 252 6.48 13.04 0.02
N PRO A 253 6.59 14.17 -0.71
CA PRO A 253 7.62 14.35 -1.72
C PRO A 253 9.02 14.27 -1.11
N MET A 254 9.97 13.70 -1.88
CA MET A 254 11.38 13.55 -1.53
C MET A 254 11.67 12.68 -0.28
N ARG A 255 10.69 11.97 0.24
CA ARG A 255 10.93 11.02 1.35
C ARG A 255 11.44 9.70 0.80
N SER A 256 12.50 9.16 1.41
CA SER A 256 12.93 7.78 1.19
C SER A 256 11.96 6.80 1.86
N VAL A 257 11.96 5.57 1.39
CA VAL A 257 11.19 4.48 2.00
C VAL A 257 12.05 3.77 3.03
N HIS A 258 11.73 3.96 4.30
CA HIS A 258 12.47 3.31 5.39
C HIS A 258 12.15 1.83 5.49
N ALA A 259 10.87 1.43 5.31
CA ALA A 259 10.48 0.02 5.31
C ALA A 259 9.25 -0.26 4.47
N ILE A 260 9.20 -1.46 3.92
CA ILE A 260 8.01 -2.09 3.32
C ILE A 260 7.69 -3.33 4.14
N ILE A 261 6.44 -3.49 4.57
CA ILE A 261 5.99 -4.56 5.46
C ILE A 261 4.70 -5.17 4.92
N GLY A 262 4.63 -6.49 4.82
CA GLY A 262 3.43 -7.22 4.43
C GLY A 262 3.50 -7.98 3.11
N GLY A 263 2.36 -8.22 2.49
CA GLY A 263 2.22 -8.90 1.21
C GLY A 263 2.42 -7.95 0.03
N LEU A 264 3.11 -8.43 -1.01
CA LEU A 264 3.38 -7.67 -2.24
C LEU A 264 2.85 -8.39 -3.48
N HIS A 265 2.18 -9.52 -3.30
CA HIS A 265 1.66 -10.40 -4.36
C HIS A 265 2.70 -10.73 -5.45
N LEU A 266 3.92 -11.00 -5.01
CA LEU A 266 5.05 -11.27 -5.91
C LEU A 266 5.42 -12.76 -6.00
N PHE A 267 4.70 -13.65 -5.28
CA PHE A 267 4.96 -15.09 -5.33
C PHE A 267 4.83 -15.69 -6.75
N PRO A 268 3.96 -15.18 -7.67
CA PRO A 268 3.88 -15.68 -9.03
C PRO A 268 4.71 -14.85 -10.02
N ALA A 269 5.43 -13.82 -9.56
CA ALA A 269 6.16 -12.91 -10.43
C ALA A 269 7.33 -13.60 -11.14
N SER A 270 7.58 -13.23 -12.40
CA SER A 270 8.76 -13.68 -13.11
C SER A 270 10.03 -13.05 -12.55
N ASP A 271 11.16 -13.66 -12.89
CA ASP A 271 12.48 -13.16 -12.54
C ASP A 271 12.70 -11.71 -13.01
N GLU A 272 12.25 -11.39 -14.21
CA GLU A 272 12.36 -10.05 -14.81
C GLU A 272 11.52 -9.03 -14.03
N GLN A 273 10.31 -9.42 -13.60
CA GLN A 273 9.46 -8.56 -12.80
C GLN A 273 10.07 -8.32 -11.40
N LEU A 274 10.62 -9.35 -10.77
CA LEU A 274 11.31 -9.22 -9.48
C LEU A 274 12.56 -8.34 -9.59
N ASP A 275 13.34 -8.48 -10.67
CA ASP A 275 14.52 -7.66 -10.91
C ASP A 275 14.16 -6.19 -11.12
N TRP A 276 13.13 -5.92 -11.93
CA TRP A 276 12.61 -4.57 -12.11
C TRP A 276 12.12 -3.97 -10.78
N THR A 277 11.33 -4.71 -10.00
CA THR A 277 10.86 -4.26 -8.69
C THR A 277 12.02 -3.93 -7.76
N ALA A 278 13.06 -4.75 -7.74
CA ALA A 278 14.25 -4.51 -6.93
C ALA A 278 15.05 -3.28 -7.39
N ASP A 279 15.14 -3.03 -8.69
CA ASP A 279 15.80 -1.83 -9.22
C ASP A 279 15.00 -0.56 -8.87
N GLU A 280 13.66 -0.61 -8.91
CA GLU A 280 12.81 0.48 -8.40
C GLU A 280 12.96 0.68 -6.88
N PHE A 281 13.12 -0.38 -6.08
CA PHE A 281 13.40 -0.25 -4.64
C PHE A 281 14.66 0.57 -4.37
N LYS A 282 15.71 0.47 -5.21
CA LYS A 282 16.90 1.33 -5.12
C LYS A 282 16.57 2.79 -5.36
N GLN A 283 15.70 3.09 -6.35
CA GLN A 283 15.28 4.47 -6.65
C GLN A 283 14.52 5.09 -5.48
N PHE A 284 13.62 4.33 -4.84
CA PHE A 284 12.92 4.75 -3.63
C PHE A 284 13.79 4.71 -2.37
N LYS A 285 15.04 4.23 -2.47
CA LYS A 285 15.97 4.06 -1.34
C LYS A 285 15.35 3.22 -0.22
N VAL A 286 14.72 2.11 -0.59
CA VAL A 286 14.15 1.17 0.38
C VAL A 286 15.26 0.63 1.27
N ALA A 287 15.14 0.85 2.58
CA ALA A 287 16.15 0.41 3.55
C ALA A 287 15.82 -0.95 4.17
N ASN A 288 14.54 -1.27 4.35
CA ASN A 288 14.09 -2.51 4.98
C ASN A 288 12.90 -3.14 4.24
N LEU A 289 12.87 -4.48 4.24
CA LEU A 289 11.75 -5.29 3.73
C LEU A 289 11.41 -6.39 4.74
N LEU A 290 10.19 -6.39 5.27
CA LEU A 290 9.60 -7.50 5.99
C LEU A 290 8.52 -8.11 5.10
N GLY A 291 8.94 -8.93 4.12
CA GLY A 291 8.03 -9.53 3.15
C GLY A 291 7.29 -10.70 3.77
N ALA A 292 5.96 -10.65 3.77
CA ALA A 292 5.09 -11.63 4.38
C ALA A 292 4.03 -12.12 3.40
N HIS A 293 3.22 -13.07 3.79
CA HIS A 293 2.05 -13.55 3.06
C HIS A 293 2.36 -13.82 1.57
N CYS A 294 1.61 -13.20 0.66
CA CYS A 294 1.74 -13.37 -0.78
C CYS A 294 2.99 -12.71 -1.42
N THR A 295 3.91 -12.15 -0.63
CA THR A 295 5.20 -11.74 -1.20
C THR A 295 5.96 -12.96 -1.75
N GLY A 296 5.93 -14.08 -1.03
CA GLY A 296 6.67 -15.28 -1.40
C GLY A 296 8.12 -15.26 -0.91
N ILE A 297 8.61 -16.43 -0.52
CA ILE A 297 9.97 -16.58 0.04
C ILE A 297 11.03 -16.25 -1.00
N GLU A 298 10.90 -16.81 -2.20
CA GLU A 298 11.83 -16.61 -3.31
C GLU A 298 11.92 -15.15 -3.74
N ALA A 299 10.76 -14.47 -3.81
CA ALA A 299 10.72 -13.04 -4.12
C ALA A 299 11.49 -12.22 -3.08
N VAL A 300 11.35 -12.50 -1.78
CA VAL A 300 12.12 -11.80 -0.73
C VAL A 300 13.62 -12.00 -0.92
N TYR A 301 14.07 -13.22 -1.24
CA TYR A 301 15.49 -13.49 -1.49
C TYR A 301 16.02 -12.73 -2.69
N ARG A 302 15.29 -12.74 -3.81
CA ARG A 302 15.71 -12.07 -5.04
C ARG A 302 15.72 -10.56 -4.88
N LEU A 303 14.66 -9.99 -4.29
CA LEU A 303 14.60 -8.55 -3.98
C LEU A 303 15.77 -8.15 -3.06
N ARG A 304 16.06 -8.94 -2.02
CA ARG A 304 17.18 -8.69 -1.12
C ARG A 304 18.51 -8.60 -1.86
N GLN A 305 18.81 -9.58 -2.68
CA GLN A 305 20.08 -9.64 -3.42
C GLN A 305 20.17 -8.50 -4.44
N ARG A 306 19.14 -8.32 -5.23
CA ARG A 306 19.13 -7.36 -6.33
C ARG A 306 19.06 -5.91 -5.84
N ALA A 307 18.29 -5.60 -4.81
CA ALA A 307 18.22 -4.27 -4.22
C ALA A 307 19.43 -3.91 -3.34
N GLY A 308 20.36 -4.84 -3.10
CA GLY A 308 21.53 -4.62 -2.25
C GLY A 308 21.19 -4.58 -0.75
N LEU A 309 20.07 -5.21 -0.37
CA LEU A 309 19.67 -5.35 1.03
C LEU A 309 20.42 -6.53 1.68
N THR A 310 20.40 -6.59 3.01
CA THR A 310 21.10 -7.60 3.80
C THR A 310 20.13 -8.59 4.45
N ARG A 311 20.66 -9.68 5.04
CA ARG A 311 19.87 -10.60 5.86
C ARG A 311 19.23 -9.94 7.08
N LYS A 312 19.74 -8.77 7.51
CA LYS A 312 19.18 -8.02 8.65
C LYS A 312 18.11 -7.02 8.21
N SER A 313 18.15 -6.58 6.95
CA SER A 313 17.22 -5.55 6.45
C SER A 313 16.15 -6.07 5.49
N ALA A 314 16.30 -7.29 4.95
CA ALA A 314 15.25 -7.92 4.14
C ALA A 314 15.05 -9.37 4.58
N VAL A 315 13.90 -9.63 5.21
CA VAL A 315 13.58 -10.90 5.87
C VAL A 315 12.20 -11.39 5.47
N VAL A 316 12.01 -12.69 5.56
CA VAL A 316 10.68 -13.32 5.42
C VAL A 316 9.92 -13.14 6.73
N GLY A 317 8.71 -12.59 6.65
CA GLY A 317 7.83 -12.40 7.79
C GLY A 317 7.23 -13.72 8.28
N THR A 318 7.19 -13.88 9.59
CA THR A 318 6.54 -15.00 10.28
C THR A 318 5.58 -14.46 11.34
N VAL A 319 4.65 -15.26 11.79
CA VAL A 319 3.83 -14.92 12.98
C VAL A 319 4.77 -14.58 14.13
N GLY A 320 4.56 -13.43 14.76
CA GLY A 320 5.41 -12.90 15.83
C GLY A 320 6.63 -12.09 15.34
N SER A 321 6.91 -12.03 14.02
CA SER A 321 7.91 -11.08 13.51
C SER A 321 7.52 -9.66 13.84
N THR A 322 8.50 -8.81 14.15
CA THR A 322 8.28 -7.42 14.48
C THR A 322 9.14 -6.50 13.62
N PHE A 323 8.70 -5.25 13.50
CA PHE A 323 9.47 -4.14 12.97
C PHE A 323 9.42 -2.98 13.96
N THR A 324 10.57 -2.36 14.23
CA THR A 324 10.65 -1.11 14.99
C THR A 324 11.61 -0.14 14.31
N LEU A 325 11.48 1.15 14.57
CA LEU A 325 12.35 2.16 13.94
C LEU A 325 13.82 1.98 14.33
N ASP A 326 14.10 1.58 15.55
CA ASP A 326 15.47 1.42 16.08
C ASP A 326 16.15 0.12 15.67
N LYS A 327 15.39 -0.98 15.51
CA LYS A 327 15.96 -2.31 15.23
C LYS A 327 15.76 -2.78 13.79
N GLY A 328 14.84 -2.14 13.05
CA GLY A 328 14.40 -2.67 11.76
C GLY A 328 13.58 -3.97 11.93
N PRO A 329 13.55 -4.84 10.90
CA PRO A 329 12.81 -6.09 10.95
C PRO A 329 13.49 -7.12 11.86
N VAL A 330 12.71 -7.73 12.76
CA VAL A 330 13.14 -8.83 13.63
C VAL A 330 12.34 -10.06 13.24
N PRO A 331 12.92 -10.99 12.47
CA PRO A 331 12.23 -12.20 12.02
C PRO A 331 12.07 -13.20 13.16
N GLY A 332 11.18 -14.19 12.97
CA GLY A 332 11.16 -15.39 13.80
C GLY A 332 12.39 -16.28 13.54
N VAL A 333 12.59 -17.27 14.40
CA VAL A 333 13.78 -18.14 14.41
C VAL A 333 14.04 -18.82 13.06
N LEU A 334 12.99 -19.29 12.37
CA LEU A 334 13.13 -19.98 11.09
C LEU A 334 13.37 -19.06 9.89
N ALA A 335 13.22 -17.75 10.05
CA ALA A 335 13.35 -16.77 8.98
C ALA A 335 14.62 -15.90 9.09
N GLN A 336 15.57 -16.32 9.93
CA GLN A 336 16.85 -15.63 10.14
C GLN A 336 17.88 -15.92 9.04
#